data_bb8a463e7c72de24a5f83665dedb6925
#
_entry.id   bb8a463e7c72de24a5f83665dedb6925
#
_cell.length_a   1.000
_cell.length_b   1.000
_cell.length_c   1.000
_cell.angle_alpha   90.00
_cell.angle_beta   90.00
_cell.angle_gamma   90.00
#
_symmetry.space_group_name_H-M   'P 1'
#
loop_
_entity.id
_entity.type
_entity.pdbx_description
1 polymer ?
#
loop_
_entity_poly.entity_id
_entity_poly.type
_entity_poly.pdbx_seq_one_letter_code
_entity_poly.pdbx_strand_id
1 'polypeptide(L)'
;MSDLVRAKALLGDGDYTVALCRGDVTHTDTRRGVSPLLALLDRGEDVTGFSAADKVVGKAAAFLYLRLGVAAVHGLVMSEPAYDLLCAHGVAVTCDTLVPAIRNRAGDGYCPMERVTLPHTDPFAAEAAIRRRLAELTAAHGSC
;
A
#
# COMPACT_ATOMS: atom_id res chain seq x y z
N MET A 1 19.85 2.05 13.50
CA MET A 1 18.39 1.81 13.35
C MET A 1 18.11 1.49 11.87
N SER A 2 17.38 0.43 11.62
CA SER A 2 17.06 0.05 10.25
C SER A 2 16.06 1.04 9.62
N ASP A 3 16.02 1.06 8.29
CA ASP A 3 15.06 1.90 7.58
C ASP A 3 13.61 1.55 7.94
N LEU A 4 13.32 0.25 8.11
CA LEU A 4 11.97 -0.18 8.47
C LEU A 4 11.60 0.29 9.88
N VAL A 5 12.51 0.22 10.83
CA VAL A 5 12.26 0.70 12.19
C VAL A 5 11.97 2.20 12.18
N ARG A 6 12.73 2.96 11.37
CA ARG A 6 12.48 4.40 11.22
C ARG A 6 11.13 4.69 10.59
N ALA A 7 10.76 3.94 9.54
CA ALA A 7 9.46 4.10 8.90
C ALA A 7 8.31 3.81 9.87
N LYS A 8 8.44 2.74 10.66
CA LYS A 8 7.45 2.41 11.69
C LYS A 8 7.34 3.51 12.75
N ALA A 9 8.48 4.05 13.19
CA ALA A 9 8.50 5.12 14.19
C ALA A 9 7.81 6.38 13.66
N LEU A 10 8.08 6.76 12.40
CA LEU A 10 7.42 7.90 11.78
C LEU A 10 5.92 7.71 11.69
N LEU A 11 5.49 6.52 11.32
CA LEU A 11 4.06 6.21 11.23
C LEU A 11 3.37 6.33 12.58
N GLY A 12 4.05 5.90 13.65
CA GLY A 12 3.51 5.95 15.02
C GLY A 12 3.52 7.33 15.65
N ASP A 13 4.49 8.17 15.28
CA ASP A 13 4.70 9.49 15.92
C ASP A 13 3.89 10.61 15.28
N GLY A 14 3.30 10.38 14.10
CA GLY A 14 2.58 11.42 13.40
C GLY A 14 1.22 10.93 12.91
N ASP A 15 0.51 11.82 12.20
CA ASP A 15 -0.78 11.50 11.60
C ASP A 15 -0.65 10.88 10.21
N TYR A 16 0.53 10.35 9.91
CA TYR A 16 0.80 9.77 8.60
C TYR A 16 0.03 8.46 8.41
N THR A 17 -0.39 8.21 7.18
CA THR A 17 -0.96 6.93 6.78
C THR A 17 0.11 6.01 6.22
N VAL A 18 1.21 6.58 5.70
CA VAL A 18 2.33 5.82 5.15
C VAL A 18 3.63 6.59 5.35
N ALA A 19 4.71 5.86 5.59
CA ALA A 19 6.06 6.41 5.68
C ALA A 19 7.03 5.46 4.98
N LEU A 20 7.89 6.01 4.11
CA LEU A 20 8.93 5.24 3.42
C LEU A 20 10.28 5.87 3.74
N CYS A 21 11.26 5.03 4.07
CA CYS A 21 12.59 5.47 4.45
C CYS A 21 13.67 4.67 3.74
N ARG A 22 14.74 5.38 3.32
CA ARG A 22 15.98 4.75 2.89
C ARG A 22 17.11 5.75 3.16
N GLY A 23 18.03 5.39 4.07
CA GLY A 23 19.08 6.30 4.49
C GLY A 23 18.48 7.60 5.04
N ASP A 24 18.90 8.73 4.50
CA ASP A 24 18.42 10.04 4.93
C ASP A 24 17.14 10.49 4.20
N VAL A 25 16.68 9.70 3.24
CA VAL A 25 15.52 10.08 2.43
C VAL A 25 14.25 9.50 3.05
N THR A 26 13.24 10.35 3.19
CA THR A 26 11.97 9.99 3.80
C THR A 26 10.83 10.55 2.95
N HIS A 27 9.80 9.73 2.72
CA HIS A 27 8.54 10.16 2.13
C HIS A 27 7.42 9.82 3.08
N THR A 28 6.51 10.75 3.32
CA THR A 28 5.34 10.55 4.17
C THR A 28 4.11 11.10 3.47
N ASP A 29 2.93 10.59 3.85
CA ASP A 29 1.67 11.08 3.31
C ASP A 29 0.57 10.86 4.34
N THR A 30 -0.46 11.66 4.27
CA THR A 30 -1.62 11.59 5.17
C THR A 30 -2.89 11.15 4.46
N ARG A 31 -2.86 11.01 3.14
CA ARG A 31 -4.02 10.59 2.35
C ARG A 31 -4.29 9.11 2.58
N ARG A 32 -5.54 8.73 2.43
CA ARG A 32 -5.98 7.35 2.62
C ARG A 32 -5.88 6.53 1.35
N GLY A 33 -5.92 5.22 1.52
CA GLY A 33 -5.99 4.27 0.42
C GLY A 33 -4.72 4.23 -0.40
N VAL A 34 -4.87 4.07 -1.70
CA VAL A 34 -3.76 3.90 -2.63
C VAL A 34 -3.20 5.22 -3.17
N SER A 35 -3.84 6.34 -2.85
CA SER A 35 -3.44 7.66 -3.38
C SER A 35 -1.98 8.02 -3.12
N PRO A 36 -1.43 7.80 -1.91
CA PRO A 36 -0.01 8.10 -1.68
C PRO A 36 0.93 7.34 -2.61
N LEU A 37 0.64 6.06 -2.84
CA LEU A 37 1.50 5.20 -3.67
C LEU A 37 1.39 5.57 -5.14
N LEU A 38 0.18 5.85 -5.61
CA LEU A 38 -0.04 6.33 -6.98
C LEU A 38 0.67 7.67 -7.21
N ALA A 39 0.66 8.55 -6.21
CA ALA A 39 1.35 9.84 -6.29
C ALA A 39 2.85 9.66 -6.46
N LEU A 40 3.47 8.72 -5.77
CA LEU A 40 4.89 8.42 -5.93
C LEU A 40 5.19 7.93 -7.34
N LEU A 41 4.35 7.05 -7.87
CA LEU A 41 4.48 6.56 -9.24
C LEU A 41 4.32 7.70 -10.25
N ASP A 42 3.32 8.55 -10.07
CA ASP A 42 3.04 9.66 -10.99
C ASP A 42 4.14 10.71 -11.01
N ARG A 43 4.78 10.96 -9.87
CA ARG A 43 5.91 11.89 -9.78
C ARG A 43 7.22 11.28 -10.28
N GLY A 44 7.24 9.98 -10.56
CA GLY A 44 8.47 9.30 -10.94
C GLY A 44 9.51 9.22 -9.83
N GLU A 45 9.05 9.22 -8.57
CA GLU A 45 9.95 9.10 -7.42
C GLU A 45 10.61 7.72 -7.42
N ASP A 46 11.93 7.69 -7.27
CA ASP A 46 12.66 6.44 -7.15
C ASP A 46 12.71 6.03 -5.67
N VAL A 47 11.84 5.09 -5.31
CA VAL A 47 11.81 4.53 -3.96
C VAL A 47 12.24 3.07 -3.94
N THR A 48 12.97 2.65 -4.96
CA THR A 48 13.54 1.29 -5.04
C THR A 48 14.41 1.04 -3.81
N GLY A 49 14.17 -0.10 -3.16
CA GLY A 49 14.94 -0.48 -1.97
C GLY A 49 14.52 0.20 -0.67
N PHE A 50 13.52 1.10 -0.72
CA PHE A 50 13.00 1.73 0.49
C PHE A 50 12.27 0.71 1.37
N SER A 51 12.19 1.02 2.65
CA SER A 51 11.34 0.31 3.60
C SER A 51 10.09 1.14 3.87
N ALA A 52 8.92 0.52 3.81
CA ALA A 52 7.63 1.20 3.96
C ALA A 52 6.89 0.72 5.20
N ALA A 53 6.25 1.63 5.90
CA ALA A 53 5.29 1.34 6.95
C ALA A 53 3.97 1.99 6.59
N ASP A 54 2.88 1.24 6.69
CA ASP A 54 1.56 1.66 6.20
C ASP A 54 0.49 1.21 7.19
N LYS A 55 -0.52 2.02 7.39
CA LYS A 55 -1.60 1.67 8.32
C LYS A 55 -2.42 0.48 7.83
N VAL A 56 -2.73 0.43 6.54
CA VAL A 56 -3.57 -0.63 5.96
C VAL A 56 -2.99 -1.04 4.62
N VAL A 57 -2.62 -2.32 4.50
CA VAL A 57 -2.06 -2.87 3.26
C VAL A 57 -2.98 -3.97 2.75
N GLY A 58 -3.77 -3.65 1.73
CA GLY A 58 -4.52 -4.62 0.96
C GLY A 58 -3.74 -5.05 -0.28
N LYS A 59 -4.34 -5.92 -1.08
CA LYS A 59 -3.69 -6.44 -2.28
C LYS A 59 -3.37 -5.33 -3.28
N ALA A 60 -4.22 -4.29 -3.37
CA ALA A 60 -3.96 -3.14 -4.24
C ALA A 60 -2.67 -2.42 -3.82
N ALA A 61 -2.54 -2.08 -2.55
CA ALA A 61 -1.33 -1.45 -2.03
C ALA A 61 -0.11 -2.33 -2.27
N ALA A 62 -0.24 -3.64 -2.06
CA ALA A 62 0.84 -4.59 -2.29
C ALA A 62 1.32 -4.55 -3.74
N PHE A 63 0.42 -4.55 -4.71
CA PHE A 63 0.79 -4.42 -6.12
C PHE A 63 1.54 -3.12 -6.40
N LEU A 64 1.09 -2.01 -5.81
CA LEU A 64 1.75 -0.72 -6.01
C LEU A 64 3.13 -0.68 -5.36
N TYR A 65 3.29 -1.29 -4.20
CA TYR A 65 4.62 -1.45 -3.59
C TYR A 65 5.55 -2.26 -4.49
N LEU A 66 5.05 -3.30 -5.15
CA LEU A 66 5.85 -4.06 -6.13
C LEU A 66 6.25 -3.17 -7.30
N ARG A 67 5.34 -2.34 -7.81
CA ARG A 67 5.64 -1.39 -8.87
C ARG A 67 6.69 -0.37 -8.44
N LEU A 68 6.67 0.03 -7.19
CA LEU A 68 7.62 0.99 -6.63
C LEU A 68 8.98 0.35 -6.32
N GLY A 69 9.05 -0.96 -6.19
CA GLY A 69 10.30 -1.67 -5.96
C GLY A 69 10.82 -1.58 -4.53
N VAL A 70 9.96 -1.41 -3.55
CA VAL A 70 10.37 -1.35 -2.14
C VAL A 70 10.94 -2.69 -1.67
N ALA A 71 11.85 -2.65 -0.71
CA ALA A 71 12.51 -3.85 -0.18
C ALA A 71 11.75 -4.47 0.99
N ALA A 72 11.01 -3.67 1.76
CA ALA A 72 10.31 -4.12 2.95
C ALA A 72 9.01 -3.35 3.14
N VAL A 73 7.98 -4.03 3.65
CA VAL A 73 6.69 -3.42 3.97
C VAL A 73 6.23 -3.92 5.34
N HIS A 74 5.88 -3.00 6.22
CA HIS A 74 5.20 -3.28 7.47
C HIS A 74 3.81 -2.68 7.43
N GLY A 75 2.78 -3.48 7.64
CA GLY A 75 1.40 -3.00 7.73
C GLY A 75 0.89 -3.10 9.16
N LEU A 76 0.23 -2.07 9.67
CA LEU A 76 -0.47 -2.21 10.95
C LEU A 76 -1.60 -3.22 10.79
N VAL A 77 -2.34 -3.14 9.69
CA VAL A 77 -3.31 -4.15 9.27
C VAL A 77 -2.93 -4.56 7.85
N MET A 78 -2.87 -5.86 7.60
CA MET A 78 -2.52 -6.39 6.28
C MET A 78 -3.44 -7.54 5.92
N SER A 79 -3.90 -7.58 4.68
CA SER A 79 -4.71 -8.71 4.22
C SER A 79 -3.82 -9.90 3.87
N GLU A 80 -4.36 -11.11 4.00
CA GLU A 80 -3.64 -12.33 3.60
C GLU A 80 -3.23 -12.30 2.13
N PRO A 81 -4.09 -11.88 1.17
CA PRO A 81 -3.64 -11.75 -0.22
C PRO A 81 -2.48 -10.79 -0.41
N ALA A 82 -2.44 -9.68 0.33
CA ALA A 82 -1.32 -8.74 0.28
C ALA A 82 -0.04 -9.37 0.81
N TYR A 83 -0.14 -10.04 1.94
CA TYR A 83 0.99 -10.73 2.57
C TYR A 83 1.59 -11.76 1.61
N ASP A 84 0.75 -12.62 1.07
CA ASP A 84 1.18 -13.69 0.17
C ASP A 84 1.83 -13.13 -1.10
N LEU A 85 1.25 -12.07 -1.67
CA LEU A 85 1.76 -11.44 -2.88
C LEU A 85 3.15 -10.85 -2.66
N LEU A 86 3.33 -10.10 -1.56
CA LEU A 86 4.62 -9.48 -1.25
C LEU A 86 5.68 -10.54 -0.96
N CYS A 87 5.34 -11.57 -0.20
CA CYS A 87 6.27 -12.67 0.07
C CYS A 87 6.68 -13.39 -1.20
N ALA A 88 5.74 -13.63 -2.11
CA ALA A 88 6.02 -14.34 -3.37
C ALA A 88 7.00 -13.57 -4.25
N HIS A 89 7.07 -12.25 -4.11
CA HIS A 89 7.98 -11.39 -4.88
C HIS A 89 9.25 -11.01 -4.11
N GLY A 90 9.50 -11.66 -2.97
CA GLY A 90 10.75 -11.48 -2.24
C GLY A 90 10.83 -10.22 -1.38
N VAL A 91 9.71 -9.55 -1.14
CA VAL A 91 9.66 -8.39 -0.24
C VAL A 91 9.66 -8.88 1.20
N ALA A 92 10.42 -8.23 2.07
CA ALA A 92 10.39 -8.51 3.51
C ALA A 92 9.10 -7.94 4.09
N VAL A 93 8.25 -8.80 4.67
CA VAL A 93 6.91 -8.42 5.10
C VAL A 93 6.73 -8.68 6.57
N THR A 94 6.19 -7.69 7.28
CA THR A 94 5.72 -7.84 8.65
C THR A 94 4.38 -7.14 8.80
N CYS A 95 3.61 -7.52 9.80
CA CYS A 95 2.36 -6.82 10.12
C CYS A 95 2.01 -7.00 11.59
N ASP A 96 1.23 -6.07 12.12
CA ASP A 96 0.72 -6.19 13.49
C ASP A 96 -0.52 -7.08 13.53
N THR A 97 -1.43 -6.91 12.56
CA THR A 97 -2.66 -7.69 12.46
C THR A 97 -2.84 -8.18 11.02
N LEU A 98 -2.97 -9.49 10.86
CA LEU A 98 -3.25 -10.12 9.58
C LEU A 98 -4.74 -10.43 9.51
N VAL A 99 -5.39 -10.02 8.41
CA VAL A 99 -6.84 -10.23 8.22
C VAL A 99 -7.09 -10.94 6.88
N PRO A 100 -8.21 -11.67 6.75
CA PRO A 100 -8.52 -12.36 5.48
C PRO A 100 -8.67 -11.42 4.28
N ALA A 101 -9.21 -10.22 4.51
CA ALA A 101 -9.40 -9.22 3.46
C ALA A 101 -9.61 -7.85 4.09
N ILE A 102 -9.30 -6.79 3.31
CA ILE A 102 -9.62 -5.43 3.74
C ILE A 102 -11.10 -5.19 3.46
N ARG A 103 -11.82 -4.74 4.49
CA ARG A 103 -13.25 -4.44 4.41
C ARG A 103 -13.47 -2.99 4.00
N ASN A 104 -14.64 -2.72 3.42
CA ASN A 104 -15.08 -1.35 3.15
C ASN A 104 -15.41 -0.65 4.47
N ARG A 105 -15.72 0.65 4.41
CA ARG A 105 -15.98 1.44 5.62
C ARG A 105 -17.21 0.95 6.39
N ALA A 106 -18.22 0.45 5.69
CA ALA A 106 -19.43 -0.08 6.32
C ALA A 106 -19.20 -1.43 7.00
N GLY A 107 -18.12 -2.13 6.66
CA GLY A 107 -17.79 -3.44 7.22
C GLY A 107 -18.63 -4.59 6.67
N ASP A 108 -19.43 -4.35 5.63
CA ASP A 108 -20.34 -5.33 5.07
C ASP A 108 -19.86 -5.95 3.76
N GLY A 109 -18.66 -5.64 3.33
CA GLY A 109 -18.07 -6.18 2.12
C GLY A 109 -16.61 -5.80 1.97
N TYR A 110 -16.01 -6.19 0.85
CA TYR A 110 -14.61 -5.87 0.60
C TYR A 110 -14.44 -4.41 0.21
N CYS A 111 -13.29 -3.83 0.59
CA CYS A 111 -12.84 -2.56 0.04
C CYS A 111 -12.85 -2.67 -1.50
N PRO A 112 -13.34 -1.64 -2.23
CA PRO A 112 -13.36 -1.70 -3.69
C PRO A 112 -12.01 -2.01 -4.32
N MET A 113 -10.92 -1.49 -3.75
CA MET A 113 -9.57 -1.76 -4.26
C MET A 113 -9.13 -3.20 -4.00
N GLU A 114 -9.50 -3.78 -2.85
CA GLU A 114 -9.24 -5.19 -2.57
C GLU A 114 -9.98 -6.07 -3.59
N ARG A 115 -11.25 -5.77 -3.81
CA ARG A 115 -12.09 -6.55 -4.73
C ARG A 115 -11.55 -6.54 -6.16
N VAL A 116 -11.16 -5.36 -6.66
CA VAL A 116 -10.73 -5.23 -8.06
C VAL A 116 -9.39 -5.91 -8.30
N THR A 117 -8.57 -6.06 -7.27
CA THR A 117 -7.23 -6.65 -7.42
C THR A 117 -7.16 -8.14 -7.10
N LEU A 118 -8.19 -8.71 -6.45
CA LEU A 118 -8.16 -10.13 -6.06
C LEU A 118 -7.84 -11.09 -7.21
N PRO A 119 -8.41 -10.93 -8.44
CA PRO A 119 -8.11 -11.86 -9.53
C PRO A 119 -6.78 -11.59 -10.24
N HIS A 120 -6.10 -10.49 -9.94
CA HIS A 120 -4.87 -10.13 -10.64
C HIS A 120 -3.64 -10.79 -10.01
N THR A 121 -2.64 -11.06 -10.85
CA THR A 121 -1.33 -11.56 -10.44
C THR A 121 -0.19 -10.71 -10.99
N ASP A 122 -0.44 -9.90 -12.02
CA ASP A 122 0.55 -9.05 -12.65
C ASP A 122 0.45 -7.62 -12.11
N PRO A 123 1.55 -7.04 -11.57
CA PRO A 123 1.51 -5.69 -11.01
C PRO A 123 1.11 -4.60 -11.99
N PHE A 124 1.49 -4.72 -13.26
CA PHE A 124 1.15 -3.71 -14.27
C PHE A 124 -0.35 -3.73 -14.59
N ALA A 125 -0.91 -4.93 -14.78
CA ALA A 125 -2.34 -5.09 -15.03
C ALA A 125 -3.16 -4.65 -13.81
N ALA A 126 -2.68 -4.97 -12.62
CA ALA A 126 -3.33 -4.57 -11.37
C ALA A 126 -3.33 -3.05 -11.22
N GLU A 127 -2.22 -2.39 -11.51
CA GLU A 127 -2.15 -0.92 -11.45
C GLU A 127 -3.18 -0.28 -12.39
N ALA A 128 -3.30 -0.78 -13.61
CA ALA A 128 -4.29 -0.27 -14.56
C ALA A 128 -5.72 -0.43 -14.02
N ALA A 129 -6.02 -1.58 -13.42
CA ALA A 129 -7.33 -1.85 -12.82
C ALA A 129 -7.60 -0.93 -11.62
N ILE A 130 -6.60 -0.70 -10.79
CA ILE A 130 -6.68 0.20 -9.63
C ILE A 130 -7.00 1.62 -10.10
N ARG A 131 -6.26 2.12 -11.09
CA ARG A 131 -6.45 3.48 -11.61
C ARG A 131 -7.83 3.66 -12.22
N ARG A 132 -8.30 2.67 -12.96
CA ARG A 132 -9.64 2.69 -13.56
C ARG A 132 -10.71 2.74 -12.47
N ARG A 133 -10.60 1.88 -11.45
CA ARG A 133 -11.59 1.82 -10.38
C ARG A 133 -11.59 3.09 -9.55
N LEU A 134 -10.42 3.66 -9.27
CA LEU A 134 -10.31 4.91 -8.52
C LEU A 134 -10.98 6.05 -9.27
N ALA A 135 -10.78 6.14 -10.59
CA ALA A 135 -11.43 7.14 -11.44
C ALA A 135 -12.96 6.99 -11.42
N GLU A 136 -13.47 5.75 -11.49
CA GLU A 136 -14.90 5.47 -11.38
C GLU A 136 -15.48 5.94 -10.03
N LEU A 137 -14.80 5.60 -8.95
CA LEU A 137 -15.23 5.97 -7.61
C LEU A 137 -15.20 7.49 -7.42
N THR A 138 -14.17 8.15 -7.90
CA THR A 138 -14.04 9.61 -7.81
C THR A 138 -15.14 10.30 -8.62
N ALA A 139 -15.43 9.82 -9.83
CA ALA A 139 -16.47 10.38 -10.68
C ALA A 139 -17.87 10.20 -10.05
N ALA A 140 -18.10 9.04 -9.40
CA ALA A 140 -19.40 8.73 -8.81
C ALA A 140 -19.64 9.43 -7.47
N HIS A 141 -18.58 9.56 -6.63
CA HIS A 141 -18.73 9.95 -5.24
C HIS A 141 -17.83 11.12 -4.82
N GLY A 142 -17.07 11.68 -5.75
CA GLY A 142 -16.14 12.77 -5.48
C GLY A 142 -14.82 12.34 -4.84
N SER A 143 -14.80 11.25 -4.10
CA SER A 143 -13.57 10.72 -3.50
C SER A 143 -13.75 9.28 -3.03
N CYS A 144 -12.65 8.61 -2.88
CA CYS A 144 -12.62 7.26 -2.36
C CYS A 144 -12.03 7.24 -0.96
#